data_edf528cd29fe8f5fae56a9f3c267e55e
#
_entry.id   edf528cd29fe8f5fae56a9f3c267e55e
#
_cell.length_a   1.000
_cell.length_b   1.000
_cell.length_c   1.000
_cell.angle_alpha   90.00
_cell.angle_beta   90.00
_cell.angle_gamma   90.00
#
_symmetry.space_group_name_H-M   'P 1'
#
loop_
_entity.id
_entity.type
_entity.pdbx_description
1 polymer ?
#
loop_
_entity_poly.entity_id
_entity_poly.type
_entity_poly.pdbx_seq_one_letter_code
_entity_poly.pdbx_strand_id
1 'polypeptide(L)'
;MQLTSPTELVKVRILTVQDYILFCGQTVANLFRKPLYFSDMMLQADAIGVGSLPIVVLTGFFTGAVLALQASNTLERFGSITLVGQLVSTSMVRELGPVLTSLMVAGRNSSGMASELGSMVVTEQIDAMRALGTDPMKKLVTPRMTATIFMMFFLTIISDVVGLTGGLFIAKVLLRLDARQYWYNAWQSLVFQDVFMGLIKPVLFGFIIATIGCFYGMNARGGTQGVGRATTQAVVAASVMILAFDLFLTRFLMAVLSFH
;
A
#
# COMPACT_ATOMS: atom_id res chain seq x y z
N MET A 1 -22.89 26.95 14.94
CA MET A 1 -22.28 26.70 13.66
C MET A 1 -21.62 28.00 13.22
N GLN A 2 -20.38 28.26 13.69
CA GLN A 2 -19.65 29.46 13.34
C GLN A 2 -19.15 29.28 11.91
N LEU A 3 -19.53 30.17 11.01
CA LEU A 3 -19.03 30.31 9.67
C LEU A 3 -17.53 30.65 9.77
N THR A 4 -16.68 29.62 9.73
CA THR A 4 -15.24 29.83 9.67
C THR A 4 -14.90 30.53 8.35
N SER A 5 -14.21 31.65 8.43
CA SER A 5 -13.78 32.40 7.24
C SER A 5 -12.94 31.51 6.31
N PRO A 6 -12.95 31.69 4.98
CA PRO A 6 -12.15 30.89 4.05
C PRO A 6 -10.67 30.85 4.43
N THR A 7 -10.16 31.93 5.00
CA THR A 7 -8.78 32.05 5.50
C THR A 7 -8.49 31.11 6.68
N GLU A 8 -9.44 30.93 7.61
CA GLU A 8 -9.29 29.99 8.73
C GLU A 8 -9.30 28.53 8.25
N LEU A 9 -10.14 28.19 7.28
CA LEU A 9 -10.16 26.84 6.69
C LEU A 9 -8.82 26.51 6.00
N VAL A 10 -8.27 27.43 5.25
CA VAL A 10 -6.97 27.26 4.59
C VAL A 10 -5.86 27.11 5.64
N LYS A 11 -5.85 27.94 6.67
CA LYS A 11 -4.88 27.86 7.77
C LYS A 11 -4.91 26.53 8.49
N VAL A 12 -6.10 26.02 8.83
CA VAL A 12 -6.25 24.71 9.48
C VAL A 12 -5.72 23.59 8.58
N ARG A 13 -5.97 23.65 7.28
CA ARG A 13 -5.43 22.65 6.32
C ARG A 13 -3.90 22.68 6.24
N ILE A 14 -3.31 23.88 6.16
CA ILE A 14 -1.85 24.02 6.12
C ILE A 14 -1.22 23.49 7.43
N LEU A 15 -1.77 23.80 8.58
CA LEU A 15 -1.29 23.28 9.86
C LEU A 15 -1.37 21.75 9.92
N THR A 16 -2.48 21.16 9.45
CA THR A 16 -2.60 19.69 9.41
C THR A 16 -1.52 19.04 8.53
N VAL A 17 -1.20 19.64 7.39
CA VAL A 17 -0.12 19.15 6.50
C VAL A 17 1.24 19.30 7.18
N GLN A 18 1.48 20.43 7.84
CA GLN A 18 2.71 20.65 8.60
C GLN A 18 2.87 19.61 9.72
N ASP A 19 1.82 19.39 10.51
CA ASP A 19 1.83 18.40 11.59
C ASP A 19 2.10 16.99 11.05
N TYR A 20 1.53 16.63 9.91
CA TYR A 20 1.79 15.35 9.26
C TYR A 20 3.26 15.21 8.79
N ILE A 21 3.83 16.26 8.19
CA ILE A 21 5.24 16.24 7.76
C ILE A 21 6.18 16.07 8.97
N LEU A 22 5.91 16.81 10.06
CA LEU A 22 6.67 16.69 11.30
C LEU A 22 6.54 15.29 11.91
N PHE A 23 5.33 14.72 11.89
CA PHE A 23 5.05 13.35 12.35
C PHE A 23 5.86 12.33 11.55
N CYS A 24 5.88 12.42 10.21
CA CYS A 24 6.69 11.58 9.35
C CYS A 24 8.19 11.71 9.66
N GLY A 25 8.69 12.94 9.80
CA GLY A 25 10.08 13.20 10.13
C GLY A 25 10.49 12.60 11.48
N GLN A 26 9.66 12.75 12.52
CA GLN A 26 9.90 12.15 13.83
C GLN A 26 9.89 10.62 13.76
N THR A 27 8.95 10.03 13.02
CA THR A 27 8.86 8.57 12.88
C THR A 27 10.09 8.00 12.20
N VAL A 28 10.57 8.63 11.13
CA VAL A 28 11.81 8.23 10.44
C VAL A 28 13.04 8.43 11.34
N ALA A 29 13.14 9.55 12.06
CA ALA A 29 14.23 9.80 12.99
C ALA A 29 14.29 8.77 14.11
N ASN A 30 13.14 8.30 14.59
CA ASN A 30 13.03 7.29 15.64
C ASN A 30 13.49 5.90 15.18
N LEU A 31 13.50 5.61 13.90
CA LEU A 31 14.02 4.35 13.34
C LEU A 31 15.51 4.17 13.65
N PHE A 32 16.27 5.27 13.71
CA PHE A 32 17.70 5.25 13.98
C PHE A 32 18.07 5.44 15.46
N ARG A 33 17.08 5.62 16.36
CA ARG A 33 17.29 5.87 17.77
C ARG A 33 16.90 4.66 18.62
N LYS A 34 17.83 4.15 19.42
CA LYS A 34 17.54 3.09 20.42
C LYS A 34 16.60 3.60 21.53
N PRO A 35 15.75 2.73 22.15
CA PRO A 35 15.61 1.29 21.91
C PRO A 35 14.78 0.98 20.65
N LEU A 36 15.15 -0.12 19.95
CA LEU A 36 14.36 -0.69 18.86
C LEU A 36 13.49 -1.83 19.42
N TYR A 37 12.20 -1.74 19.21
CA TYR A 37 11.22 -2.73 19.69
C TYR A 37 10.99 -3.84 18.66
N PHE A 38 12.00 -4.69 18.46
CA PHE A 38 11.99 -5.74 17.45
C PHE A 38 10.85 -6.74 17.62
N SER A 39 10.51 -7.11 18.86
CA SER A 39 9.40 -8.01 19.16
C SER A 39 8.05 -7.42 18.67
N ASP A 40 7.84 -6.12 18.90
CA ASP A 40 6.62 -5.46 18.46
C ASP A 40 6.57 -5.34 16.92
N MET A 41 7.74 -5.16 16.27
CA MET A 41 7.83 -5.17 14.80
C MET A 41 7.43 -6.52 14.22
N MET A 42 7.86 -7.63 14.81
CA MET A 42 7.50 -8.97 14.35
C MET A 42 6.00 -9.25 14.53
N LEU A 43 5.43 -8.87 15.67
CA LEU A 43 3.99 -9.00 15.91
C LEU A 43 3.17 -8.19 14.90
N GLN A 44 3.59 -6.97 14.61
CA GLN A 44 2.93 -6.14 13.61
C GLN A 44 3.12 -6.70 12.18
N ALA A 45 4.29 -7.25 11.87
CA ALA A 45 4.56 -7.87 10.57
C ALA A 45 3.64 -9.10 10.34
N ASP A 46 3.45 -9.93 11.36
CA ASP A 46 2.52 -11.05 11.29
C ASP A 46 1.07 -10.57 11.07
N ALA A 47 0.59 -9.64 11.88
CA ALA A 47 -0.77 -9.11 11.77
C ALA A 47 -1.04 -8.43 10.42
N ILE A 48 -0.07 -7.70 9.88
CA ILE A 48 -0.17 -7.00 8.60
C ILE A 48 -0.02 -7.97 7.45
N GLY A 49 1.00 -8.81 7.47
CA GLY A 49 1.35 -9.74 6.39
C GLY A 49 0.33 -10.86 6.26
N VAL A 50 0.30 -11.74 7.24
CA VAL A 50 -0.59 -12.92 7.21
C VAL A 50 -2.06 -12.51 7.15
N GLY A 51 -2.42 -11.49 7.91
CA GLY A 51 -3.79 -10.99 7.91
C GLY A 51 -4.24 -10.38 6.58
N SER A 52 -3.33 -9.85 5.74
CA SER A 52 -3.69 -9.29 4.42
C SER A 52 -3.57 -10.29 3.28
N LEU A 53 -2.92 -11.45 3.48
CA LEU A 53 -2.72 -12.46 2.44
C LEU A 53 -4.01 -12.85 1.70
N PRO A 54 -5.13 -13.19 2.38
CA PRO A 54 -6.32 -13.67 1.67
C PRO A 54 -6.87 -12.65 0.67
N ILE A 55 -6.93 -11.38 1.07
CA ILE A 55 -7.45 -10.33 0.20
C ILE A 55 -6.49 -10.03 -0.95
N VAL A 56 -5.17 -10.04 -0.70
CA VAL A 56 -4.15 -9.80 -1.72
C VAL A 56 -4.12 -10.93 -2.75
N VAL A 57 -4.18 -12.18 -2.31
CA VAL A 57 -4.24 -13.35 -3.20
C VAL A 57 -5.50 -13.33 -4.05
N LEU A 58 -6.64 -13.07 -3.45
CA LEU A 58 -7.92 -13.03 -4.19
C LEU A 58 -7.94 -11.91 -5.22
N THR A 59 -7.57 -10.70 -4.81
CA THR A 59 -7.56 -9.55 -5.72
C THR A 59 -6.50 -9.69 -6.81
N GLY A 60 -5.30 -10.16 -6.50
CA GLY A 60 -4.25 -10.44 -7.47
C GLY A 60 -4.70 -11.43 -8.53
N PHE A 61 -5.26 -12.58 -8.10
CA PHE A 61 -5.74 -13.62 -9.01
C PHE A 61 -6.79 -13.10 -9.98
N PHE A 62 -7.85 -12.48 -9.47
CA PHE A 62 -8.92 -11.99 -10.33
C PHE A 62 -8.49 -10.83 -11.22
N THR A 63 -7.61 -9.97 -10.75
CA THR A 63 -7.07 -8.88 -11.58
C THR A 63 -6.29 -9.43 -12.77
N GLY A 64 -5.39 -10.37 -12.54
CA GLY A 64 -4.63 -11.02 -13.63
C GLY A 64 -5.53 -11.78 -14.60
N ALA A 65 -6.55 -12.48 -14.07
CA ALA A 65 -7.54 -13.17 -14.89
C ALA A 65 -8.35 -12.21 -15.77
N VAL A 66 -8.87 -11.13 -15.21
CA VAL A 66 -9.63 -10.11 -15.95
C VAL A 66 -8.77 -9.41 -16.98
N LEU A 67 -7.52 -9.09 -16.61
CA LEU A 67 -6.56 -8.47 -17.53
C LEU A 67 -6.26 -9.36 -18.72
N ALA A 68 -6.03 -10.67 -18.50
CA ALA A 68 -5.83 -11.63 -19.59
C ALA A 68 -7.07 -11.72 -20.53
N LEU A 69 -8.28 -11.72 -19.96
CA LEU A 69 -9.51 -11.74 -20.71
C LEU A 69 -9.69 -10.48 -21.57
N GLN A 70 -9.42 -9.30 -21.01
CA GLN A 70 -9.53 -8.03 -21.74
C GLN A 70 -8.45 -7.92 -22.84
N ALA A 71 -7.21 -8.31 -22.51
CA ALA A 71 -6.10 -8.29 -23.46
C ALA A 71 -6.35 -9.24 -24.64
N SER A 72 -6.93 -10.42 -24.39
CA SER A 72 -7.17 -11.42 -25.44
C SER A 72 -8.07 -10.88 -26.56
N ASN A 73 -9.16 -10.21 -26.23
CA ASN A 73 -10.08 -9.64 -27.20
C ASN A 73 -9.41 -8.63 -28.16
N THR A 74 -8.45 -7.88 -27.64
CA THR A 74 -7.69 -6.91 -28.43
C THR A 74 -6.62 -7.60 -29.27
N LEU A 75 -5.84 -8.50 -28.66
CA LEU A 75 -4.74 -9.19 -29.31
C LEU A 75 -5.21 -10.18 -30.39
N GLU A 76 -6.39 -10.78 -30.23
CA GLU A 76 -7.01 -11.65 -31.22
C GLU A 76 -7.27 -10.90 -32.54
N ARG A 77 -7.76 -9.66 -32.46
CA ARG A 77 -7.98 -8.80 -33.64
C ARG A 77 -6.71 -8.50 -34.42
N PHE A 78 -5.56 -8.51 -33.75
CA PHE A 78 -4.24 -8.32 -34.35
C PHE A 78 -3.51 -9.64 -34.68
N GLY A 79 -4.17 -10.79 -34.51
CA GLY A 79 -3.55 -12.11 -34.73
C GLY A 79 -2.40 -12.44 -33.78
N SER A 80 -2.29 -11.75 -32.66
CA SER A 80 -1.15 -11.81 -31.73
C SER A 80 -1.53 -12.31 -30.34
N ILE A 81 -2.51 -13.20 -30.25
CA ILE A 81 -3.07 -13.71 -28.98
C ILE A 81 -2.00 -14.33 -28.04
N THR A 82 -0.91 -14.84 -28.62
CA THR A 82 0.21 -15.40 -27.86
C THR A 82 0.91 -14.40 -26.95
N LEU A 83 0.76 -13.09 -27.21
CA LEU A 83 1.35 -12.02 -26.42
C LEU A 83 0.55 -11.67 -25.15
N VAL A 84 -0.55 -12.38 -24.87
CA VAL A 84 -1.34 -12.15 -23.62
C VAL A 84 -0.46 -12.28 -22.39
N GLY A 85 0.43 -13.29 -22.33
CA GLY A 85 1.34 -13.46 -21.21
C GLY A 85 2.27 -12.27 -20.98
N GLN A 86 2.80 -11.69 -22.05
CA GLN A 86 3.64 -10.48 -22.00
C GLN A 86 2.88 -9.28 -21.46
N LEU A 87 1.67 -9.04 -21.96
CA LEU A 87 0.88 -7.88 -21.56
C LEU A 87 0.43 -7.99 -20.10
N VAL A 88 0.00 -9.20 -19.67
CA VAL A 88 -0.39 -9.44 -18.28
C VAL A 88 0.81 -9.25 -17.33
N SER A 89 1.98 -9.82 -17.66
CA SER A 89 3.15 -9.72 -16.79
C SER A 89 3.65 -8.28 -16.64
N THR A 90 3.78 -7.56 -17.74
CA THR A 90 4.25 -6.16 -17.70
C THR A 90 3.27 -5.26 -16.95
N SER A 91 1.98 -5.41 -17.19
CA SER A 91 0.97 -4.58 -16.52
C SER A 91 0.83 -4.90 -15.03
N MET A 92 0.88 -6.19 -14.66
CA MET A 92 0.83 -6.59 -13.25
C MET A 92 2.05 -6.07 -12.49
N VAL A 93 3.25 -6.42 -12.94
CA VAL A 93 4.48 -6.12 -12.21
C VAL A 93 4.76 -4.61 -12.12
N ARG A 94 4.54 -3.85 -13.21
CA ARG A 94 4.83 -2.40 -13.22
C ARG A 94 3.84 -1.57 -12.42
N GLU A 95 2.54 -1.88 -12.48
CA GLU A 95 1.49 -0.96 -12.02
C GLU A 95 0.43 -1.66 -11.16
N LEU A 96 -0.28 -2.64 -11.72
CA LEU A 96 -1.49 -3.17 -11.10
C LEU A 96 -1.20 -3.91 -9.78
N GLY A 97 -0.15 -4.73 -9.74
CA GLY A 97 0.26 -5.43 -8.54
C GLY A 97 0.57 -4.48 -7.38
N PRO A 98 1.54 -3.57 -7.56
CA PRO A 98 1.89 -2.59 -6.53
C PRO A 98 0.72 -1.73 -6.06
N VAL A 99 -0.03 -1.14 -6.99
CA VAL A 99 -1.12 -0.20 -6.66
C VAL A 99 -2.30 -0.91 -6.01
N LEU A 100 -2.80 -1.99 -6.60
CA LEU A 100 -3.96 -2.70 -6.06
C LEU A 100 -3.66 -3.36 -4.72
N THR A 101 -2.49 -3.97 -4.56
CA THR A 101 -2.05 -4.49 -3.26
C THR A 101 -2.02 -3.39 -2.22
N SER A 102 -1.47 -2.22 -2.56
CA SER A 102 -1.39 -1.08 -1.65
C SER A 102 -2.76 -0.54 -1.26
N LEU A 103 -3.71 -0.45 -2.20
CA LEU A 103 -5.08 -0.02 -1.91
C LEU A 103 -5.82 -1.02 -0.99
N MET A 104 -5.66 -2.34 -1.23
CA MET A 104 -6.27 -3.36 -0.38
C MET A 104 -5.69 -3.33 1.04
N VAL A 105 -4.37 -3.23 1.14
CA VAL A 105 -3.67 -3.12 2.43
C VAL A 105 -3.99 -1.78 3.12
N ALA A 106 -4.12 -0.67 2.39
CA ALA A 106 -4.56 0.61 2.95
C ALA A 106 -5.94 0.51 3.59
N GLY A 107 -6.90 -0.11 2.88
CA GLY A 107 -8.24 -0.31 3.39
C GLY A 107 -8.28 -1.07 4.73
N ARG A 108 -7.47 -2.12 4.84
CA ARG A 108 -7.43 -2.96 6.04
C ARG A 108 -6.51 -2.39 7.13
N ASN A 109 -5.26 -2.11 6.81
CA ASN A 109 -4.24 -1.81 7.82
C ASN A 109 -4.26 -0.35 8.26
N SER A 110 -4.51 0.61 7.35
CA SER A 110 -4.64 2.02 7.74
C SER A 110 -5.84 2.22 8.67
N SER A 111 -6.98 1.57 8.36
CA SER A 111 -8.15 1.60 9.25
C SER A 111 -7.90 0.91 10.59
N GLY A 112 -7.25 -0.27 10.58
CA GLY A 112 -6.89 -1.00 11.78
C GLY A 112 -5.98 -0.19 12.70
N MET A 113 -4.90 0.38 12.17
CA MET A 113 -3.98 1.24 12.92
C MET A 113 -4.70 2.49 13.47
N ALA A 114 -5.54 3.13 12.66
CA ALA A 114 -6.28 4.31 13.11
C ALA A 114 -7.31 3.97 14.22
N SER A 115 -7.97 2.82 14.12
CA SER A 115 -8.90 2.33 15.13
C SER A 115 -8.20 1.98 16.44
N GLU A 116 -7.11 1.24 16.36
CA GLU A 116 -6.35 0.76 17.51
C GLU A 116 -5.72 1.92 18.28
N LEU A 117 -4.97 2.78 17.60
CA LEU A 117 -4.35 3.95 18.20
C LEU A 117 -5.39 4.96 18.67
N GLY A 118 -6.46 5.17 17.90
CA GLY A 118 -7.56 6.05 18.29
C GLY A 118 -8.28 5.58 19.56
N SER A 119 -8.47 4.27 19.72
CA SER A 119 -8.99 3.67 20.94
C SER A 119 -8.04 3.91 22.12
N MET A 120 -6.73 3.74 21.92
CA MET A 120 -5.72 4.00 22.96
C MET A 120 -5.66 5.48 23.36
N VAL A 121 -5.92 6.41 22.44
CA VAL A 121 -6.04 7.85 22.75
C VAL A 121 -7.27 8.11 23.61
N VAL A 122 -8.43 7.59 23.21
CA VAL A 122 -9.71 7.82 23.91
C VAL A 122 -9.73 7.20 25.31
N THR A 123 -9.00 6.11 25.52
CA THR A 123 -8.87 5.44 26.83
C THR A 123 -7.67 5.93 27.63
N GLU A 124 -7.02 7.03 27.22
CA GLU A 124 -5.90 7.69 27.90
C GLU A 124 -4.65 6.81 28.06
N GLN A 125 -4.58 5.65 27.37
CA GLN A 125 -3.42 4.76 27.42
C GLN A 125 -2.14 5.43 26.88
N ILE A 126 -2.27 6.27 25.87
CA ILE A 126 -1.12 7.02 25.30
C ILE A 126 -0.60 8.05 26.29
N ASP A 127 -1.47 8.72 27.02
CA ASP A 127 -1.06 9.70 28.05
C ASP A 127 -0.46 9.00 29.27
N ALA A 128 -0.99 7.85 29.67
CA ALA A 128 -0.37 7.01 30.70
C ALA A 128 1.04 6.54 30.29
N MET A 129 1.26 6.16 29.05
CA MET A 129 2.60 5.81 28.53
C MET A 129 3.58 6.99 28.60
N ARG A 130 3.12 8.20 28.24
CA ARG A 130 3.92 9.43 28.38
C ARG A 130 4.29 9.74 29.84
N ALA A 131 3.32 9.58 30.75
CA ALA A 131 3.53 9.78 32.20
C ALA A 131 4.57 8.79 32.78
N LEU A 132 4.64 7.57 32.21
CA LEU A 132 5.64 6.55 32.54
C LEU A 132 6.99 6.76 31.83
N GLY A 133 7.18 7.87 31.11
CA GLY A 133 8.42 8.17 30.38
C GLY A 133 8.65 7.39 29.09
N THR A 134 7.63 6.67 28.59
CA THR A 134 7.69 5.95 27.32
C THR A 134 7.23 6.83 26.18
N ASP A 135 8.04 6.94 25.13
CA ASP A 135 7.67 7.68 23.91
C ASP A 135 6.71 6.85 23.05
N PRO A 136 5.41 7.26 22.91
CA PRO A 136 4.44 6.53 22.12
C PRO A 136 4.81 6.43 20.62
N MET A 137 5.52 7.43 20.09
CA MET A 137 5.98 7.41 18.69
C MET A 137 6.95 6.25 18.44
N LYS A 138 7.88 6.04 19.37
CA LYS A 138 8.85 4.93 19.27
C LYS A 138 8.21 3.57 19.52
N LYS A 139 7.31 3.47 20.51
CA LYS A 139 6.74 2.20 20.93
C LYS A 139 5.63 1.71 20.02
N LEU A 140 4.80 2.63 19.49
CA LEU A 140 3.59 2.28 18.75
C LEU A 140 3.71 2.53 17.24
N VAL A 141 4.24 3.70 16.83
CA VAL A 141 4.22 4.13 15.42
C VAL A 141 5.38 3.51 14.64
N THR A 142 6.61 3.60 15.17
CA THR A 142 7.79 3.12 14.46
C THR A 142 7.75 1.62 14.13
N PRO A 143 7.35 0.70 15.03
CA PRO A 143 7.20 -0.72 14.72
C PRO A 143 6.15 -0.99 13.63
N ARG A 144 5.01 -0.29 13.67
CA ARG A 144 3.96 -0.42 12.65
C ARG A 144 4.43 0.04 11.28
N MET A 145 5.14 1.17 11.23
CA MET A 145 5.67 1.69 9.98
C MET A 145 6.69 0.71 9.35
N THR A 146 7.66 0.26 10.12
CA THR A 146 8.69 -0.66 9.61
C THR A 146 8.11 -2.00 9.18
N ALA A 147 7.20 -2.57 9.97
CA ALA A 147 6.50 -3.79 9.63
C ALA A 147 5.68 -3.64 8.33
N THR A 148 4.96 -2.52 8.17
CA THR A 148 4.16 -2.28 6.95
C THR A 148 5.04 -2.17 5.72
N ILE A 149 6.12 -1.40 5.78
CA ILE A 149 7.06 -1.23 4.65
C ILE A 149 7.61 -2.59 4.21
N PHE A 150 8.08 -3.38 5.18
CA PHE A 150 8.65 -4.70 4.92
C PHE A 150 7.63 -5.67 4.34
N MET A 151 6.45 -5.74 4.94
CA MET A 151 5.42 -6.68 4.49
C MET A 151 4.80 -6.29 3.16
N MET A 152 4.70 -5.00 2.83
CA MET A 152 4.22 -4.54 1.54
C MET A 152 5.07 -5.05 0.37
N PHE A 153 6.38 -5.11 0.54
CA PHE A 153 7.28 -5.69 -0.46
C PHE A 153 6.92 -7.15 -0.75
N PHE A 154 6.75 -7.99 0.27
CA PHE A 154 6.42 -9.41 0.08
C PHE A 154 4.99 -9.63 -0.43
N LEU A 155 4.02 -8.86 0.09
CA LEU A 155 2.63 -8.96 -0.35
C LEU A 155 2.48 -8.62 -1.84
N THR A 156 3.26 -7.66 -2.34
CA THR A 156 3.23 -7.31 -3.76
C THR A 156 3.83 -8.42 -4.63
N ILE A 157 4.95 -9.02 -4.22
CA ILE A 157 5.51 -10.18 -4.94
C ILE A 157 4.49 -11.32 -5.02
N ILE A 158 3.81 -11.61 -3.91
CA ILE A 158 2.76 -12.64 -3.89
C ILE A 158 1.61 -12.27 -4.81
N SER A 159 1.16 -11.00 -4.78
CA SER A 159 0.11 -10.50 -5.67
C SER A 159 0.46 -10.66 -7.15
N ASP A 160 1.70 -10.31 -7.53
CA ASP A 160 2.17 -10.41 -8.91
C ASP A 160 2.22 -11.87 -9.38
N VAL A 161 2.81 -12.75 -8.59
CA VAL A 161 2.88 -14.18 -8.91
C VAL A 161 1.48 -14.78 -9.03
N VAL A 162 0.60 -14.47 -8.09
CA VAL A 162 -0.79 -14.97 -8.11
C VAL A 162 -1.58 -14.35 -9.27
N GLY A 163 -1.35 -13.08 -9.59
CA GLY A 163 -1.98 -12.42 -10.75
C GLY A 163 -1.55 -13.06 -12.08
N LEU A 164 -0.27 -13.39 -12.23
CA LEU A 164 0.21 -14.13 -13.39
C LEU A 164 -0.44 -15.52 -13.50
N THR A 165 -0.63 -16.22 -12.37
CA THR A 165 -1.34 -17.51 -12.38
C THR A 165 -2.81 -17.35 -12.74
N GLY A 166 -3.49 -16.27 -12.29
CA GLY A 166 -4.85 -15.92 -12.70
C GLY A 166 -4.95 -15.67 -14.20
N GLY A 167 -3.99 -14.93 -14.76
CA GLY A 167 -3.87 -14.73 -16.23
C GLY A 167 -3.64 -16.03 -16.99
N LEU A 168 -2.77 -16.91 -16.49
CA LEU A 168 -2.55 -18.24 -17.05
C LEU A 168 -3.82 -19.09 -17.04
N PHE A 169 -4.60 -19.02 -15.95
CA PHE A 169 -5.86 -19.77 -15.85
C PHE A 169 -6.79 -19.43 -17.03
N ILE A 170 -6.99 -18.15 -17.31
CA ILE A 170 -7.79 -17.69 -18.45
C ILE A 170 -7.14 -18.07 -19.78
N ALA A 171 -5.83 -17.87 -19.94
CA ALA A 171 -5.10 -18.22 -21.15
C ALA A 171 -5.25 -19.69 -21.51
N LYS A 172 -5.21 -20.59 -20.53
CA LYS A 172 -5.36 -22.03 -20.73
C LYS A 172 -6.80 -22.47 -20.96
N VAL A 173 -7.75 -21.99 -20.13
CA VAL A 173 -9.14 -22.47 -20.11
C VAL A 173 -9.97 -21.87 -21.24
N LEU A 174 -9.87 -20.55 -21.46
CA LEU A 174 -10.66 -19.85 -22.50
C LEU A 174 -9.94 -19.77 -23.84
N LEU A 175 -8.66 -19.39 -23.83
CA LEU A 175 -7.92 -19.10 -25.05
C LEU A 175 -7.18 -20.31 -25.62
N ARG A 176 -7.19 -21.44 -24.90
CA ARG A 176 -6.54 -22.70 -25.28
C ARG A 176 -5.05 -22.53 -25.64
N LEU A 177 -4.40 -21.53 -25.03
CA LEU A 177 -2.95 -21.30 -25.21
C LEU A 177 -2.15 -22.34 -24.43
N ASP A 178 -0.97 -22.67 -24.95
CA ASP A 178 -0.02 -23.52 -24.23
C ASP A 178 0.53 -22.76 -23.01
N ALA A 179 0.48 -23.40 -21.84
CA ALA A 179 1.00 -22.83 -20.60
C ALA A 179 2.49 -22.50 -20.68
N ARG A 180 3.29 -23.33 -21.40
CA ARG A 180 4.71 -23.08 -21.59
C ARG A 180 4.93 -21.79 -22.39
N GLN A 181 4.17 -21.57 -23.45
CA GLN A 181 4.25 -20.37 -24.27
C GLN A 181 3.84 -19.13 -23.50
N TYR A 182 2.77 -19.21 -22.67
CA TYR A 182 2.35 -18.11 -21.82
C TYR A 182 3.46 -17.69 -20.84
N TRP A 183 4.05 -18.64 -20.09
CA TRP A 183 5.12 -18.36 -19.16
C TRP A 183 6.39 -17.86 -19.85
N TYR A 184 6.74 -18.42 -21.00
CA TYR A 184 7.90 -17.98 -21.78
C TYR A 184 7.75 -16.50 -22.18
N ASN A 185 6.59 -16.11 -22.73
CA ASN A 185 6.33 -14.75 -23.13
C ASN A 185 6.24 -13.79 -21.93
N ALA A 186 5.61 -14.24 -20.83
CA ALA A 186 5.52 -13.46 -19.59
C ALA A 186 6.89 -13.16 -19.00
N TRP A 187 7.80 -14.14 -19.02
CA TRP A 187 9.13 -14.01 -18.43
C TRP A 187 10.11 -13.23 -19.31
N GLN A 188 10.09 -13.48 -20.61
CA GLN A 188 10.96 -12.76 -21.56
C GLN A 188 10.63 -11.26 -21.68
N SER A 189 9.41 -10.87 -21.41
CA SER A 189 9.00 -9.47 -21.50
C SER A 189 9.40 -8.63 -20.29
N LEU A 190 9.68 -9.27 -19.15
CA LEU A 190 10.07 -8.58 -17.94
C LEU A 190 11.54 -8.18 -17.98
N VAL A 191 11.80 -6.89 -18.07
CA VAL A 191 13.13 -6.32 -17.95
C VAL A 191 13.42 -6.03 -16.47
N PHE A 192 14.68 -6.03 -16.07
CA PHE A 192 15.09 -5.71 -14.69
C PHE A 192 14.49 -4.38 -14.19
N GLN A 193 14.39 -3.39 -15.07
CA GLN A 193 13.79 -2.10 -14.78
C GLN A 193 12.31 -2.21 -14.34
N ASP A 194 11.54 -3.13 -14.95
CA ASP A 194 10.13 -3.36 -14.63
C ASP A 194 9.96 -3.91 -13.22
N VAL A 195 10.75 -4.92 -12.90
CA VAL A 195 10.74 -5.56 -11.58
C VAL A 195 11.20 -4.57 -10.51
N PHE A 196 12.26 -3.80 -10.78
CA PHE A 196 12.74 -2.78 -9.85
C PHE A 196 11.68 -1.69 -9.59
N MET A 197 11.05 -1.20 -10.65
CA MET A 197 9.97 -0.21 -10.56
C MET A 197 8.77 -0.75 -9.76
N GLY A 198 8.37 -2.00 -10.03
CA GLY A 198 7.28 -2.65 -9.32
C GLY A 198 7.56 -2.92 -7.85
N LEU A 199 8.81 -3.15 -7.45
CA LEU A 199 9.18 -3.44 -6.06
C LEU A 199 9.52 -2.21 -5.22
N ILE A 200 9.94 -1.11 -5.82
CA ILE A 200 10.22 0.13 -5.07
C ILE A 200 8.94 0.86 -4.67
N LYS A 201 7.89 0.81 -5.50
CA LYS A 201 6.60 1.45 -5.24
C LYS A 201 5.94 0.98 -3.93
N PRO A 202 5.79 -0.34 -3.66
CA PRO A 202 5.18 -0.83 -2.43
C PRO A 202 5.90 -0.39 -1.15
N VAL A 203 7.22 -0.20 -1.21
CA VAL A 203 8.02 0.30 -0.08
C VAL A 203 7.57 1.71 0.31
N LEU A 204 7.40 2.59 -0.68
CA LEU A 204 6.92 3.96 -0.47
C LEU A 204 5.44 3.99 -0.07
N PHE A 205 4.62 3.15 -0.68
CA PHE A 205 3.20 3.05 -0.33
C PHE A 205 3.00 2.48 1.08
N GLY A 206 3.83 1.53 1.50
CA GLY A 206 3.84 1.02 2.87
C GLY A 206 4.13 2.11 3.90
N PHE A 207 5.07 3.00 3.59
CA PHE A 207 5.34 4.19 4.41
C PHE A 207 4.09 5.11 4.50
N ILE A 208 3.44 5.41 3.37
CA ILE A 208 2.24 6.24 3.30
C ILE A 208 1.11 5.62 4.13
N ILE A 209 0.83 4.33 3.95
CA ILE A 209 -0.25 3.60 4.64
C ILE A 209 -0.07 3.68 6.15
N ALA A 210 1.14 3.36 6.62
CA ALA A 210 1.41 3.30 8.05
C ALA A 210 1.40 4.70 8.70
N THR A 211 2.04 5.67 8.06
CA THR A 211 2.11 7.04 8.63
C THR A 211 0.75 7.71 8.66
N ILE A 212 -0.06 7.56 7.62
CA ILE A 212 -1.42 8.11 7.58
C ILE A 212 -2.31 7.40 8.62
N GLY A 213 -2.31 6.06 8.66
CA GLY A 213 -3.10 5.31 9.63
C GLY A 213 -2.77 5.69 11.07
N CYS A 214 -1.48 5.76 11.40
CA CYS A 214 -1.02 6.17 12.71
C CYS A 214 -1.32 7.64 13.01
N PHE A 215 -1.14 8.55 12.05
CA PHE A 215 -1.41 9.97 12.22
C PHE A 215 -2.87 10.25 12.57
N TYR A 216 -3.81 9.68 11.81
CA TYR A 216 -5.22 9.84 12.09
C TYR A 216 -5.64 9.17 13.42
N GLY A 217 -5.07 8.01 13.74
CA GLY A 217 -5.32 7.33 15.01
C GLY A 217 -4.86 8.16 16.21
N MET A 218 -3.61 8.66 16.18
CA MET A 218 -3.03 9.46 17.26
C MET A 218 -3.73 10.82 17.46
N ASN A 219 -4.43 11.31 16.44
CA ASN A 219 -5.18 12.56 16.47
C ASN A 219 -6.69 12.36 16.61
N ALA A 220 -7.17 11.15 16.91
CA ALA A 220 -8.58 10.87 17.09
C ALA A 220 -9.14 11.65 18.30
N ARG A 221 -10.28 12.33 18.12
CA ARG A 221 -10.95 13.11 19.16
C ARG A 221 -12.47 12.90 19.11
N GLY A 222 -13.11 12.94 20.27
CA GLY A 222 -14.57 12.83 20.37
C GLY A 222 -15.05 11.40 20.62
N GLY A 223 -14.31 10.64 21.43
CA GLY A 223 -14.70 9.31 21.89
C GLY A 223 -14.78 8.29 20.75
N THR A 224 -15.61 7.27 20.90
CA THR A 224 -15.77 6.16 19.93
C THR A 224 -16.23 6.62 18.55
N GLN A 225 -17.08 7.66 18.47
CA GLN A 225 -17.45 8.25 17.17
C GLN A 225 -16.28 8.93 16.46
N GLY A 226 -15.36 9.52 17.24
CA GLY A 226 -14.13 10.11 16.73
C GLY A 226 -13.20 9.06 16.14
N VAL A 227 -13.07 7.91 16.80
CA VAL A 227 -12.30 6.76 16.29
C VAL A 227 -12.87 6.28 14.95
N GLY A 228 -14.20 6.10 14.84
CA GLY A 228 -14.84 5.70 13.58
C GLY A 228 -14.61 6.71 12.44
N ARG A 229 -14.62 8.01 12.74
CA ARG A 229 -14.26 9.04 11.73
C ARG A 229 -12.78 8.99 11.34
N ALA A 230 -11.90 8.82 12.31
CA ALA A 230 -10.46 8.72 12.05
C ALA A 230 -10.11 7.52 11.16
N THR A 231 -10.76 6.36 11.38
CA THR A 231 -10.56 5.17 10.53
C THR A 231 -10.97 5.42 9.09
N THR A 232 -12.14 5.99 8.84
CA THR A 232 -12.60 6.30 7.49
C THR A 232 -11.70 7.33 6.81
N GLN A 233 -11.32 8.39 7.52
CA GLN A 233 -10.42 9.42 7.00
C GLN A 233 -9.03 8.86 6.68
N ALA A 234 -8.50 7.96 7.51
CA ALA A 234 -7.22 7.32 7.27
C ALA A 234 -7.22 6.51 5.97
N VAL A 235 -8.26 5.70 5.73
CA VAL A 235 -8.38 4.91 4.49
C VAL A 235 -8.48 5.82 3.27
N VAL A 236 -9.36 6.82 3.30
CA VAL A 236 -9.54 7.74 2.17
C VAL A 236 -8.26 8.51 1.89
N ALA A 237 -7.62 9.07 2.93
CA ALA A 237 -6.38 9.81 2.75
C ALA A 237 -5.24 8.93 2.22
N ALA A 238 -5.08 7.71 2.76
CA ALA A 238 -4.05 6.78 2.28
C ALA A 238 -4.29 6.40 0.81
N SER A 239 -5.52 6.05 0.43
CA SER A 239 -5.86 5.68 -0.94
C SER A 239 -5.63 6.81 -1.94
N VAL A 240 -6.06 8.03 -1.60
CA VAL A 240 -5.83 9.21 -2.46
C VAL A 240 -4.34 9.50 -2.61
N MET A 241 -3.58 9.42 -1.52
CA MET A 241 -2.14 9.64 -1.54
C MET A 241 -1.40 8.57 -2.35
N ILE A 242 -1.78 7.29 -2.24
CA ILE A 242 -1.21 6.21 -3.05
C ILE A 242 -1.40 6.51 -4.53
N LEU A 243 -2.63 6.80 -4.97
CA LEU A 243 -2.93 7.08 -6.37
C LEU A 243 -2.21 8.33 -6.90
N ALA A 244 -2.15 9.39 -6.09
CA ALA A 244 -1.45 10.61 -6.46
C ALA A 244 0.07 10.38 -6.57
N PHE A 245 0.66 9.71 -5.58
CA PHE A 245 2.09 9.42 -5.59
C PHE A 245 2.49 8.40 -6.65
N ASP A 246 1.62 7.44 -6.97
CA ASP A 246 1.87 6.48 -8.05
C ASP A 246 2.13 7.18 -9.37
N LEU A 247 1.28 8.14 -9.74
CA LEU A 247 1.45 8.92 -10.98
C LEU A 247 2.82 9.63 -11.04
N PHE A 248 3.17 10.32 -9.94
CA PHE A 248 4.46 11.04 -9.88
C PHE A 248 5.64 10.08 -9.86
N LEU A 249 5.53 8.98 -9.11
CA LEU A 249 6.59 8.00 -8.95
C LEU A 249 6.84 7.24 -10.27
N THR A 250 5.77 6.84 -10.97
CA THR A 250 5.87 6.22 -12.29
C THR A 250 6.58 7.14 -13.27
N ARG A 251 6.16 8.41 -13.34
CA ARG A 251 6.79 9.41 -14.20
C ARG A 251 8.26 9.61 -13.87
N PHE A 252 8.59 9.72 -12.60
CA PHE A 252 9.96 9.89 -12.11
C PHE A 252 10.83 8.66 -12.42
N LEU A 253 10.35 7.47 -12.11
CA LEU A 253 11.09 6.22 -12.34
C LEU A 253 11.30 5.97 -13.85
N MET A 254 10.31 6.26 -14.69
CA MET A 254 10.48 6.19 -16.15
C MET A 254 11.56 7.15 -16.65
N ALA A 255 11.62 8.36 -16.10
CA ALA A 255 12.64 9.33 -16.49
C ALA A 255 14.07 8.93 -16.03
N VAL A 256 14.19 8.36 -14.82
CA VAL A 256 15.48 7.96 -14.24
C VAL A 256 16.01 6.66 -14.84
N LEU A 257 15.13 5.67 -15.07
CA LEU A 257 15.51 4.37 -15.60
C LEU A 257 15.66 4.33 -17.12
N SER A 258 15.52 5.48 -17.81
CA SER A 258 15.73 5.63 -19.26
C SER A 258 15.00 4.53 -20.05
N PHE A 259 13.69 4.43 -19.87
CA PHE A 259 12.88 3.59 -20.74
C PHE A 259 12.90 4.15 -22.16
N HIS A 260 13.76 3.57 -23.01
CA HIS A 260 13.78 3.77 -24.45
C HIS A 260 12.85 2.82 -25.15
#